data_e1c1d705f37ab638535ce07965836580
#
_entry.id   e1c1d705f37ab638535ce07965836580
#
_cell.length_a   1.000
_cell.length_b   1.000
_cell.length_c   1.000
_cell.angle_alpha   90.00
_cell.angle_beta   90.00
_cell.angle_gamma   90.00
#
_symmetry.space_group_name_H-M   'P 1'
#
loop_
_entity.id
_entity.type
_entity.pdbx_description
1 polymer ?
#
loop_
_entity_poly.entity_id
_entity_poly.type
_entity_poly.pdbx_seq_one_letter_code
_entity_poly.pdbx_strand_id
1 'polypeptide(L)'
;MKTLQTMLIGPFAGCLLVLFLAGAVQAQTGQMGGQQQPMMQQPGPGLEVSDAELEKVAEAYMEIHEIRVDLQESLAGVTDPQSAQQMQEEAGAAMVQAVQDSGLNVEMYNQVMQEVQTNEALREQLTSMLEARH
;
A
#
# COMPACT_ATOMS: atom_id res chain seq x y z
N MET A 1 0.09 -46.28 -4.78
CA MET A 1 1.42 -46.51 -4.19
C MET A 1 1.81 -45.28 -3.40
N LYS A 2 1.99 -45.51 -2.13
CA LYS A 2 2.26 -44.48 -1.07
C LYS A 2 3.73 -44.07 -1.11
N THR A 3 4.02 -42.81 -0.95
CA THR A 3 5.28 -42.38 -0.31
C THR A 3 5.03 -41.14 0.52
N LEU A 4 4.90 -41.35 1.80
CA LEU A 4 5.10 -40.38 2.86
C LEU A 4 6.57 -39.97 2.86
N GLN A 5 6.87 -38.69 2.88
CA GLN A 5 8.17 -38.18 3.21
C GLN A 5 8.06 -37.32 4.48
N THR A 6 8.34 -37.99 5.54
CA THR A 6 8.55 -37.45 6.88
C THR A 6 9.81 -36.59 6.90
N MET A 7 9.72 -35.31 7.23
CA MET A 7 10.89 -34.46 7.41
C MET A 7 11.02 -34.03 8.87
N LEU A 8 12.00 -34.58 9.41
CA LEU A 8 12.76 -34.51 10.65
C LEU A 8 12.84 -33.11 11.28
N ILE A 9 12.33 -33.01 12.48
CA ILE A 9 12.52 -31.90 13.41
C ILE A 9 13.83 -32.13 14.15
N GLY A 10 14.78 -31.19 14.03
CA GLY A 10 15.99 -31.17 14.83
C GLY A 10 15.93 -30.08 15.90
N PRO A 11 16.12 -30.42 17.16
CA PRO A 11 16.22 -29.43 18.24
C PRO A 11 17.67 -29.03 18.42
N PHE A 12 17.98 -27.76 18.31
CA PHE A 12 19.26 -27.20 18.82
C PHE A 12 19.02 -26.52 20.15
N ALA A 13 19.26 -27.27 21.19
CA ALA A 13 19.55 -26.76 22.53
C ALA A 13 21.02 -26.35 22.58
N GLY A 14 21.28 -25.09 22.85
CA GLY A 14 22.63 -24.56 23.06
C GLY A 14 22.62 -23.58 24.22
N CYS A 15 22.79 -24.13 25.41
CA CYS A 15 23.04 -23.44 26.65
C CYS A 15 24.48 -22.90 26.65
N LEU A 16 24.70 -21.62 26.86
CA LEU A 16 25.98 -21.13 27.31
C LEU A 16 25.84 -19.92 28.23
N LEU A 17 26.13 -20.22 29.43
CA LEU A 17 26.27 -19.45 30.65
C LEU A 17 27.67 -18.82 30.68
N VAL A 18 27.78 -17.50 30.73
CA VAL A 18 29.03 -16.83 31.14
C VAL A 18 28.73 -15.52 31.87
N LEU A 19 28.86 -15.59 33.16
CA LEU A 19 29.64 -14.80 34.10
C LEU A 19 29.72 -13.27 33.97
N PHE A 20 29.24 -12.67 35.03
CA PHE A 20 29.48 -11.33 35.57
C PHE A 20 30.97 -10.92 35.55
N LEU A 21 31.22 -9.68 35.12
CA LEU A 21 32.29 -8.87 35.69
C LEU A 21 31.86 -7.40 35.65
N ALA A 22 31.84 -6.84 36.85
CA ALA A 22 31.67 -5.43 37.12
C ALA A 22 32.87 -4.61 36.61
N GLY A 23 32.62 -3.44 36.01
CA GLY A 23 33.71 -2.54 35.62
C GLY A 23 33.22 -1.21 35.08
N ALA A 24 33.26 -0.18 35.94
CA ALA A 24 33.55 1.23 35.65
C ALA A 24 32.70 2.01 34.63
N VAL A 25 32.01 2.95 35.21
CA VAL A 25 31.57 4.24 34.68
C VAL A 25 32.57 4.86 33.69
N GLN A 26 32.13 5.06 32.45
CA GLN A 26 32.63 6.14 31.61
C GLN A 26 31.46 6.78 30.88
N ALA A 27 31.20 8.02 31.23
CA ALA A 27 30.38 8.92 30.48
C ALA A 27 30.99 9.16 29.09
N GLN A 28 30.34 8.69 28.04
CA GLN A 28 30.57 9.16 26.68
C GLN A 28 29.24 9.52 26.06
N THR A 29 29.10 10.81 25.94
CA THR A 29 28.17 11.51 25.10
C THR A 29 28.22 10.99 23.66
N GLY A 30 27.03 10.73 23.10
CA GLY A 30 26.80 10.87 21.67
C GLY A 30 26.92 9.59 20.86
N GLN A 31 25.82 9.03 20.57
CA GLN A 31 25.38 8.67 19.21
C GLN A 31 24.03 7.95 19.33
N MET A 32 22.99 8.73 19.23
CA MET A 32 21.65 8.19 18.99
C MET A 32 21.67 7.53 17.62
N GLY A 33 21.89 6.24 17.59
CA GLY A 33 21.45 5.38 16.52
C GLY A 33 19.95 5.21 16.67
N GLY A 34 19.17 6.09 16.04
CA GLY A 34 17.73 5.97 15.97
C GLY A 34 17.37 4.68 15.24
N GLN A 35 17.01 3.66 15.98
CA GLN A 35 16.14 2.63 15.46
C GLN A 35 14.81 3.34 15.16
N GLN A 36 14.59 3.64 13.89
CA GLN A 36 13.28 4.00 13.40
C GLN A 36 12.40 2.75 13.56
N GLN A 37 11.75 2.68 14.73
CA GLN A 37 10.54 1.89 14.85
C GLN A 37 9.60 2.41 13.76
N PRO A 38 8.96 1.53 12.96
CA PRO A 38 7.87 1.96 12.12
C PRO A 38 6.86 2.60 13.07
N MET A 39 6.73 3.91 13.00
CA MET A 39 5.61 4.59 13.61
C MET A 39 4.37 3.97 12.99
N MET A 40 3.67 3.13 13.73
CA MET A 40 2.25 2.94 13.51
C MET A 40 1.68 4.34 13.57
N GLN A 41 1.37 4.91 12.42
CA GLN A 41 0.62 6.15 12.32
C GLN A 41 -0.67 5.90 13.07
N GLN A 42 -0.75 6.47 14.28
CA GLN A 42 -2.04 6.66 14.91
C GLN A 42 -2.90 7.41 13.90
N PRO A 43 -4.15 6.96 13.64
CA PRO A 43 -5.07 7.74 12.85
C PRO A 43 -5.12 9.15 13.49
N GLY A 44 -4.56 10.12 12.80
CA GLY A 44 -4.78 11.52 13.12
C GLY A 44 -6.27 11.82 13.05
N PRO A 45 -6.75 12.97 13.51
CA PRO A 45 -8.11 13.39 13.29
C PRO A 45 -8.40 13.19 11.80
N GLY A 46 -9.41 12.36 11.47
CA GLY A 46 -9.70 11.92 10.12
C GLY A 46 -9.71 13.12 9.17
N LEU A 47 -9.18 12.93 7.99
CA LEU A 47 -9.19 13.97 6.97
C LEU A 47 -10.66 14.37 6.74
N GLU A 48 -11.01 15.64 6.93
CA GLU A 48 -12.33 16.13 6.55
C GLU A 48 -12.38 16.20 5.02
N VAL A 49 -12.85 15.12 4.40
CA VAL A 49 -13.04 15.07 2.94
C VAL A 49 -14.34 15.77 2.61
N SER A 50 -14.28 16.81 1.79
CA SER A 50 -15.46 17.50 1.30
C SER A 50 -16.17 16.68 0.22
N ASP A 51 -17.48 16.90 0.04
CA ASP A 51 -18.26 16.26 -1.03
C ASP A 51 -17.66 16.53 -2.42
N ALA A 52 -17.14 17.74 -2.65
CA ALA A 52 -16.49 18.11 -3.90
C ALA A 52 -15.16 17.38 -4.13
N GLU A 53 -14.41 17.07 -3.10
CA GLU A 53 -13.20 16.25 -3.20
C GLU A 53 -13.56 14.79 -3.45
N LEU A 54 -14.57 14.28 -2.76
CA LEU A 54 -15.06 12.92 -2.96
C LEU A 54 -15.62 12.71 -4.37
N GLU A 55 -16.27 13.72 -4.94
CA GLU A 55 -16.74 13.69 -6.32
C GLU A 55 -15.61 13.57 -7.34
N LYS A 56 -14.51 14.33 -7.14
CA LYS A 56 -13.29 14.21 -7.95
C LYS A 56 -12.63 12.85 -7.81
N VAL A 57 -12.62 12.31 -6.59
CA VAL A 57 -12.12 10.96 -6.34
C VAL A 57 -12.95 9.92 -7.06
N ALA A 58 -14.28 10.06 -7.08
CA ALA A 58 -15.16 9.17 -7.82
C ALA A 58 -14.87 9.21 -9.33
N GLU A 59 -14.64 10.40 -9.90
CA GLU A 59 -14.28 10.58 -11.31
C GLU A 59 -12.94 9.89 -11.63
N ALA A 60 -11.89 10.19 -10.87
CA ALA A 60 -10.59 9.56 -11.03
C ALA A 60 -10.67 8.03 -10.88
N TYR A 61 -11.47 7.55 -9.94
CA TYR A 61 -11.64 6.12 -9.68
C TYR A 61 -12.23 5.38 -10.89
N MET A 62 -13.26 5.96 -11.52
CA MET A 62 -13.87 5.38 -12.71
C MET A 62 -12.88 5.27 -13.86
N GLU A 63 -12.15 6.33 -14.16
CA GLU A 63 -11.16 6.35 -15.23
C GLU A 63 -9.99 5.38 -14.94
N ILE A 64 -9.50 5.32 -13.71
CA ILE A 64 -8.50 4.33 -13.28
C ILE A 64 -9.04 2.90 -13.45
N HIS A 65 -10.31 2.69 -13.17
CA HIS A 65 -10.94 1.37 -13.36
C HIS A 65 -10.94 0.95 -14.82
N GLU A 66 -11.33 1.83 -15.73
CA GLU A 66 -11.31 1.59 -17.18
C GLU A 66 -9.89 1.27 -17.66
N ILE A 67 -8.89 2.10 -17.28
CA ILE A 67 -7.48 1.85 -17.64
C ILE A 67 -7.01 0.46 -17.17
N ARG A 68 -7.43 0.02 -15.99
CA ARG A 68 -7.07 -1.32 -15.47
C ARG A 68 -7.73 -2.46 -16.25
N VAL A 69 -8.98 -2.29 -16.65
CA VAL A 69 -9.70 -3.27 -17.49
C VAL A 69 -9.02 -3.38 -18.85
N ASP A 70 -8.74 -2.26 -19.50
CA ASP A 70 -8.06 -2.22 -20.79
C ASP A 70 -6.66 -2.84 -20.72
N LEU A 71 -5.90 -2.55 -19.66
CA LEU A 71 -4.60 -3.17 -19.42
C LEU A 71 -4.73 -4.70 -19.28
N GLN A 72 -5.71 -5.17 -18.52
CA GLN A 72 -5.93 -6.61 -18.32
C GLN A 72 -6.29 -7.30 -19.62
N GLU A 73 -7.14 -6.71 -20.44
CA GLU A 73 -7.51 -7.24 -21.77
C GLU A 73 -6.29 -7.23 -22.71
N SER A 74 -5.53 -6.15 -22.72
CA SER A 74 -4.33 -6.01 -23.54
C SER A 74 -3.26 -7.03 -23.16
N LEU A 75 -3.07 -7.30 -21.88
CA LEU A 75 -2.10 -8.29 -21.39
C LEU A 75 -2.50 -9.75 -21.68
N ALA A 76 -3.79 -10.04 -21.87
CA ALA A 76 -4.26 -11.40 -22.07
C ALA A 76 -3.70 -12.08 -23.35
N GLY A 77 -3.29 -11.27 -24.35
CA GLY A 77 -2.70 -11.76 -25.61
C GLY A 77 -1.18 -11.62 -25.69
N VAL A 78 -0.52 -11.04 -24.68
CA VAL A 78 0.90 -10.72 -24.71
C VAL A 78 1.72 -11.86 -24.13
N THR A 79 2.64 -12.38 -24.94
CA THR A 79 3.58 -13.44 -24.53
C THR A 79 5.00 -12.91 -24.31
N ASP A 80 5.28 -11.70 -24.78
CA ASP A 80 6.58 -11.06 -24.62
C ASP A 80 6.65 -10.24 -23.33
N PRO A 81 7.59 -10.56 -22.39
CA PRO A 81 7.68 -9.88 -21.12
C PRO A 81 8.01 -8.38 -21.24
N GLN A 82 8.76 -7.98 -22.26
CA GLN A 82 9.16 -6.59 -22.46
C GLN A 82 7.96 -5.72 -22.89
N SER A 83 7.13 -6.26 -23.78
CA SER A 83 5.88 -5.62 -24.19
C SER A 83 4.89 -5.51 -23.03
N ALA A 84 4.79 -6.56 -22.20
CA ALA A 84 3.95 -6.54 -21.00
C ALA A 84 4.40 -5.46 -20.00
N GLN A 85 5.70 -5.32 -19.79
CA GLN A 85 6.25 -4.27 -18.91
C GLN A 85 5.94 -2.86 -19.45
N GLN A 86 6.12 -2.64 -20.74
CA GLN A 86 5.83 -1.34 -21.36
C GLN A 86 4.35 -0.96 -21.19
N MET A 87 3.43 -1.90 -21.44
CA MET A 87 1.99 -1.68 -21.23
C MET A 87 1.65 -1.31 -19.78
N GLN A 88 2.31 -1.95 -18.80
CA GLN A 88 2.13 -1.63 -17.39
C GLN A 88 2.64 -0.23 -17.04
N GLU A 89 3.77 0.18 -17.60
CA GLU A 89 4.32 1.53 -17.40
C GLU A 89 3.41 2.60 -18.02
N GLU A 90 2.92 2.36 -19.24
CA GLU A 90 1.96 3.26 -19.91
C GLU A 90 0.64 3.38 -19.13
N ALA A 91 0.08 2.26 -18.68
CA ALA A 91 -1.12 2.27 -17.85
C ALA A 91 -0.89 2.97 -16.50
N GLY A 92 0.27 2.78 -15.88
CA GLY A 92 0.65 3.49 -14.66
C GLY A 92 0.70 5.00 -14.86
N ALA A 93 1.28 5.47 -15.96
CA ALA A 93 1.31 6.90 -16.32
C ALA A 93 -0.10 7.44 -16.60
N ALA A 94 -0.94 6.68 -17.31
CA ALA A 94 -2.32 7.04 -17.58
C ALA A 94 -3.15 7.17 -16.31
N MET A 95 -2.99 6.24 -15.34
CA MET A 95 -3.69 6.35 -14.04
C MET A 95 -3.28 7.60 -13.25
N VAL A 96 -1.99 8.00 -13.28
CA VAL A 96 -1.54 9.25 -12.67
C VAL A 96 -2.17 10.45 -13.36
N GLN A 97 -2.24 10.42 -14.69
CA GLN A 97 -2.87 11.47 -15.48
C GLN A 97 -4.37 11.60 -15.15
N ALA A 98 -5.11 10.49 -15.06
CA ALA A 98 -6.53 10.48 -14.70
C ALA A 98 -6.80 11.17 -13.34
N VAL A 99 -5.93 10.94 -12.35
CA VAL A 99 -6.02 11.65 -11.06
C VAL A 99 -5.82 13.16 -11.22
N GLN A 100 -4.87 13.57 -12.07
CA GLN A 100 -4.57 14.99 -12.29
C GLN A 100 -5.67 15.69 -13.08
N ASP A 101 -6.25 15.01 -14.07
CA ASP A 101 -7.34 15.53 -14.90
C ASP A 101 -8.62 15.76 -14.10
N SER A 102 -8.88 14.93 -13.08
CA SER A 102 -9.96 15.16 -12.10
C SER A 102 -9.71 16.34 -11.15
N GLY A 103 -8.53 16.99 -11.25
CA GLY A 103 -8.14 18.14 -10.43
C GLY A 103 -7.67 17.75 -9.02
N LEU A 104 -7.15 16.53 -8.86
CA LEU A 104 -6.48 16.04 -7.67
C LEU A 104 -4.98 15.87 -7.93
N ASN A 105 -4.18 15.85 -6.87
CA ASN A 105 -2.86 15.26 -6.93
C ASN A 105 -2.91 13.80 -6.40
N VAL A 106 -1.92 13.00 -6.79
CA VAL A 106 -1.87 11.57 -6.42
C VAL A 106 -1.83 11.36 -4.91
N GLU A 107 -1.19 12.26 -4.17
CA GLU A 107 -1.10 12.18 -2.71
C GLU A 107 -2.48 12.38 -2.07
N MET A 108 -3.24 13.39 -2.49
CA MET A 108 -4.60 13.64 -2.03
C MET A 108 -5.53 12.48 -2.36
N TYR A 109 -5.47 11.98 -3.60
CA TYR A 109 -6.23 10.80 -4.01
C TYR A 109 -5.97 9.60 -3.10
N ASN A 110 -4.70 9.30 -2.83
CA ASN A 110 -4.32 8.19 -1.96
C ASN A 110 -4.78 8.40 -0.51
N GLN A 111 -4.70 9.62 0.02
CA GLN A 111 -5.18 9.95 1.36
C GLN A 111 -6.68 9.75 1.49
N VAL A 112 -7.47 10.25 0.53
CA VAL A 112 -8.92 10.06 0.53
C VAL A 112 -9.28 8.59 0.38
N MET A 113 -8.61 7.84 -0.50
CA MET A 113 -8.84 6.40 -0.65
C MET A 113 -8.48 5.60 0.61
N GLN A 114 -7.49 6.05 1.37
CA GLN A 114 -7.17 5.46 2.67
C GLN A 114 -8.25 5.76 3.71
N GLU A 115 -8.75 6.99 3.75
CA GLU A 115 -9.85 7.38 4.64
C GLU A 115 -11.14 6.62 4.32
N VAL A 116 -11.47 6.44 3.04
CA VAL A 116 -12.60 5.61 2.58
C VAL A 116 -12.52 4.16 3.08
N GLN A 117 -11.31 3.60 3.24
CA GLN A 117 -11.15 2.24 3.76
C GLN A 117 -11.48 2.13 5.25
N THR A 118 -11.25 3.20 6.02
CA THR A 118 -11.42 3.23 7.47
C THR A 118 -12.73 3.89 7.91
N ASN A 119 -13.31 4.74 7.07
CA ASN A 119 -14.54 5.48 7.35
C ASN A 119 -15.71 4.93 6.52
N GLU A 120 -16.67 4.29 7.21
CA GLU A 120 -17.81 3.65 6.58
C GLU A 120 -18.74 4.65 5.87
N ALA A 121 -18.95 5.82 6.46
CA ALA A 121 -19.80 6.85 5.87
C ALA A 121 -19.22 7.38 4.54
N LEU A 122 -17.90 7.64 4.47
CA LEU A 122 -17.24 8.02 3.22
C LEU A 122 -17.30 6.93 2.16
N ARG A 123 -17.17 5.67 2.58
CA ARG A 123 -17.27 4.53 1.67
C ARG A 123 -18.67 4.40 1.07
N GLU A 124 -19.71 4.53 1.87
CA GLU A 124 -21.10 4.51 1.39
C GLU A 124 -21.37 5.66 0.44
N GLN A 125 -20.91 6.86 0.76
CA GLN A 125 -21.06 8.04 -0.05
C GLN A 125 -20.34 7.90 -1.40
N LEU A 126 -19.08 7.43 -1.41
CA LEU A 126 -18.36 7.16 -2.64
C LEU A 126 -19.06 6.10 -3.48
N THR A 127 -19.53 5.01 -2.88
CA THR A 127 -20.26 3.95 -3.57
C THR A 127 -21.53 4.50 -4.24
N SER A 128 -22.28 5.32 -3.54
CA SER A 128 -23.50 5.96 -4.09
C SER A 128 -23.17 6.87 -5.28
N MET A 129 -22.06 7.62 -5.21
CA MET A 129 -21.61 8.47 -6.32
C MET A 129 -21.19 7.65 -7.55
N LEU A 130 -20.54 6.51 -7.35
CA LEU A 130 -20.13 5.61 -8.42
C LEU A 130 -21.36 4.94 -9.09
N GLU A 131 -22.33 4.50 -8.30
CA GLU A 131 -23.58 3.91 -8.82
C GLU A 131 -24.42 4.90 -9.64
N ALA A 132 -24.41 6.17 -9.25
CA ALA A 132 -25.14 7.21 -9.96
C ALA A 132 -24.54 7.55 -11.34
N ARG A 133 -23.32 7.12 -11.63
CA ARG A 133 -22.57 7.40 -12.88
C ARG A 133 -22.58 6.22 -13.87
N HIS A 134 -23.09 5.07 -13.45
CA HIS A 134 -23.35 3.90 -14.28
C HIS A 134 -24.74 3.94 -14.85
#